data_c75db3283f0df8ff718589f5bfd18918
#
_entry.id   c75db3283f0df8ff718589f5bfd18918
#
_cell.length_a   1.000
_cell.length_b   1.000
_cell.length_c   1.000
_cell.angle_alpha   90.00
_cell.angle_beta   90.00
_cell.angle_gamma   90.00
#
_symmetry.space_group_name_H-M   'P 1'
#
loop_
_entity.id
_entity.type
_entity.pdbx_description
1 polymer ?
#
loop_
_entity_poly.entity_id
_entity_poly.type
_entity_poly.pdbx_seq_one_letter_code
_entity_poly.pdbx_strand_id
1 'polypeptide(L)'
;MLGYDGREVLAVFVGGALGTLARAAIETLLTPEPGHWPWPTFAVNIVGAFVLGYVATRLPDDSYRRPLLGTGFCGGLTTFSTMQVEILRMIERDHFVLAAGYASASIVAGLAAAWVASEWARR
;
A
#
# COMPACT_ATOMS: atom_id res chain seq x y z
N MET A 1 2.80 29.46 -2.69
CA MET A 1 2.35 28.85 -3.93
C MET A 1 2.95 27.45 -4.08
N LEU A 2 2.12 26.51 -4.43
CA LEU A 2 2.57 25.15 -4.61
C LEU A 2 3.24 25.01 -5.98
N GLY A 3 4.55 25.21 -6.00
CA GLY A 3 5.33 24.97 -7.22
C GLY A 3 5.59 23.48 -7.36
N TYR A 4 4.86 22.82 -8.24
CA TYR A 4 5.18 21.44 -8.56
C TYR A 4 6.35 21.42 -9.52
N ASP A 5 7.44 20.79 -9.09
CA ASP A 5 8.55 20.50 -9.96
C ASP A 5 8.12 19.41 -10.95
N GLY A 6 8.31 19.64 -12.24
CA GLY A 6 7.97 18.66 -13.26
C GLY A 6 8.69 17.33 -13.07
N ARG A 7 9.88 17.35 -12.48
CA ARG A 7 10.64 16.14 -12.16
C ARG A 7 9.99 15.34 -11.04
N GLU A 8 9.41 16.02 -10.05
CA GLU A 8 8.67 15.35 -8.98
C GLU A 8 7.42 14.68 -9.53
N VAL A 9 6.69 15.38 -10.41
CA VAL A 9 5.50 14.82 -11.08
C VAL A 9 5.89 13.58 -11.88
N LEU A 10 6.98 13.66 -12.63
CA LEU A 10 7.48 12.53 -13.42
C LEU A 10 7.88 11.37 -12.50
N ALA A 11 8.54 11.66 -11.37
CA ALA A 11 8.93 10.65 -10.39
C ALA A 11 7.71 9.92 -9.83
N VAL A 12 6.66 10.65 -9.46
CA VAL A 12 5.40 10.08 -8.98
C VAL A 12 4.75 9.22 -10.05
N PHE A 13 4.74 9.68 -11.29
CA PHE A 13 4.16 8.94 -12.41
C PHE A 13 4.90 7.63 -12.67
N VAL A 14 6.23 7.67 -12.73
CA VAL A 14 7.06 6.48 -12.96
C VAL A 14 6.90 5.50 -11.78
N GLY A 15 7.01 6.00 -10.57
CA GLY A 15 6.83 5.18 -9.36
C GLY A 15 5.45 4.56 -9.32
N GLY A 16 4.42 5.35 -9.61
CA GLY A 16 3.03 4.88 -9.64
C GLY A 16 2.80 3.80 -10.68
N ALA A 17 3.37 3.95 -11.86
CA ALA A 17 3.30 2.94 -12.91
C ALA A 17 3.95 1.63 -12.47
N LEU A 18 5.15 1.70 -11.88
CA LEU A 18 5.85 0.52 -11.39
C LEU A 18 5.10 -0.16 -10.24
N GLY A 19 4.59 0.63 -9.30
CA GLY A 19 3.80 0.11 -8.17
C GLY A 19 2.50 -0.55 -8.63
N THR A 20 1.80 0.07 -9.57
CA THR A 20 0.56 -0.47 -10.15
C THR A 20 0.82 -1.77 -10.90
N LEU A 21 1.90 -1.84 -11.67
CA LEU A 21 2.29 -3.07 -12.38
C LEU A 21 2.64 -4.19 -11.40
N ALA A 22 3.37 -3.86 -10.32
CA ALA A 22 3.69 -4.84 -9.28
C ALA A 22 2.43 -5.37 -8.61
N ARG A 23 1.49 -4.48 -8.26
CA ARG A 23 0.22 -4.86 -7.64
C ARG A 23 -0.61 -5.73 -8.59
N ALA A 24 -0.73 -5.33 -9.85
CA ALA A 24 -1.50 -6.08 -10.84
C ALA A 24 -0.93 -7.47 -11.05
N ALA A 25 0.41 -7.60 -11.08
CA ALA A 25 1.07 -8.89 -11.22
C ALA A 25 0.78 -9.78 -10.01
N ILE A 26 0.88 -9.25 -8.81
CA ILE A 26 0.63 -10.00 -7.57
C ILE A 26 -0.84 -10.46 -7.51
N GLU A 27 -1.77 -9.57 -7.81
CA GLU A 27 -3.20 -9.88 -7.79
C GLU A 27 -3.59 -10.90 -8.86
N THR A 28 -2.92 -10.87 -10.01
CA THR A 28 -3.18 -11.81 -11.10
C THR A 28 -2.62 -13.19 -10.79
N LEU A 29 -1.40 -13.25 -10.22
CA LEU A 29 -0.73 -14.51 -9.91
C LEU A 29 -1.29 -15.19 -8.67
N LEU A 30 -1.83 -14.42 -7.73
CA LEU A 30 -2.30 -14.90 -6.43
C LEU A 30 -3.77 -14.55 -6.22
N THR A 31 -4.65 -15.04 -7.11
CA THR A 31 -6.08 -14.77 -7.03
C THR A 31 -6.66 -15.37 -5.74
N PRO A 32 -7.27 -14.56 -4.87
CA PRO A 32 -7.84 -15.08 -3.62
C PRO A 32 -9.12 -15.88 -3.88
N GLU A 33 -9.29 -16.97 -3.11
CA GLU A 33 -10.50 -17.76 -3.15
C GLU A 33 -11.60 -17.14 -2.28
N PRO A 34 -12.88 -17.22 -2.70
CA PRO A 34 -13.97 -16.71 -1.87
C PRO A 34 -14.01 -17.34 -0.49
N GLY A 35 -14.25 -16.54 0.54
CA GLY A 35 -14.30 -17.02 1.92
C GLY A 35 -12.96 -17.21 2.59
N HIS A 36 -11.87 -16.92 1.88
CA HIS A 36 -10.52 -16.99 2.40
C HIS A 36 -9.95 -15.58 2.61
N TRP A 37 -8.88 -15.50 3.41
CA TRP A 37 -8.18 -14.23 3.64
C TRP A 37 -7.56 -13.74 2.33
N PRO A 38 -7.80 -12.47 1.95
CA PRO A 38 -7.25 -11.95 0.68
C PRO A 38 -5.78 -11.55 0.84
N TRP A 39 -4.91 -12.53 0.89
CA TRP A 39 -3.47 -12.34 1.13
C TRP A 39 -2.80 -11.37 0.14
N PRO A 40 -3.11 -11.39 -1.17
CA PRO A 40 -2.45 -10.45 -2.10
C PRO A 40 -2.68 -8.99 -1.74
N THR A 41 -3.93 -8.59 -1.51
CA THR A 41 -4.27 -7.21 -1.12
C THR A 41 -3.67 -6.86 0.23
N PHE A 42 -3.79 -7.77 1.20
CA PHE A 42 -3.25 -7.57 2.53
C PHE A 42 -1.75 -7.37 2.48
N ALA A 43 -1.03 -8.23 1.74
CA ALA A 43 0.42 -8.16 1.62
C ALA A 43 0.90 -6.86 0.96
N VAL A 44 0.30 -6.45 -0.17
CA VAL A 44 0.74 -5.23 -0.86
C VAL A 44 0.48 -3.99 -0.01
N ASN A 45 -0.61 -3.96 0.75
CA ASN A 45 -0.91 -2.83 1.63
C ASN A 45 0.07 -2.76 2.80
N ILE A 46 0.44 -3.90 3.39
CA ILE A 46 1.43 -3.95 4.49
C ILE A 46 2.82 -3.56 3.98
N VAL A 47 3.26 -4.13 2.85
CA VAL A 47 4.56 -3.80 2.25
C VAL A 47 4.61 -2.32 1.87
N GLY A 48 3.55 -1.80 1.27
CA GLY A 48 3.47 -0.39 0.91
C GLY A 48 3.54 0.52 2.14
N ALA A 49 2.84 0.17 3.21
CA ALA A 49 2.89 0.93 4.46
C ALA A 49 4.29 0.92 5.07
N PHE A 50 4.97 -0.23 5.05
CA PHE A 50 6.35 -0.36 5.53
C PHE A 50 7.30 0.54 4.72
N VAL A 51 7.28 0.41 3.40
CA VAL A 51 8.14 1.19 2.51
C VAL A 51 7.87 2.69 2.69
N LEU A 52 6.60 3.06 2.76
CA LEU A 52 6.22 4.48 2.96
C LEU A 52 6.76 5.03 4.28
N GLY A 53 6.62 4.28 5.37
CA GLY A 53 7.14 4.67 6.68
C GLY A 53 8.65 4.85 6.67
N TYR A 54 9.37 3.95 5.99
CA TYR A 54 10.81 4.05 5.84
C TYR A 54 11.22 5.27 5.00
N VAL A 55 10.61 5.42 3.83
CA VAL A 55 10.92 6.50 2.88
C VAL A 55 10.63 7.87 3.49
N ALA A 56 9.47 8.02 4.13
CA ALA A 56 9.07 9.29 4.74
C ALA A 56 10.00 9.70 5.87
N THR A 57 10.61 8.74 6.55
CA THR A 57 11.51 9.01 7.68
C THR A 57 12.96 9.18 7.23
N ARG A 58 13.41 8.36 6.31
CA ARG A 58 14.84 8.27 5.95
C ARG A 58 15.28 9.19 4.82
N LEU A 59 14.42 9.38 3.81
CA LEU A 59 14.81 10.13 2.62
C LEU A 59 14.58 11.63 2.81
N PRO A 60 15.52 12.50 2.34
CA PRO A 60 15.35 13.94 2.41
C PRO A 60 14.15 14.44 1.61
N ASP A 61 13.55 15.54 2.08
CA ASP A 61 12.38 16.15 1.43
C ASP A 61 12.68 16.60 -0.02
N ASP A 62 13.92 16.94 -0.31
CA ASP A 62 14.36 17.43 -1.63
C ASP A 62 14.82 16.30 -2.56
N SER A 63 14.77 15.04 -2.11
CA SER A 63 15.17 13.89 -2.92
C SER A 63 14.04 13.47 -3.85
N TYR A 64 14.36 13.23 -5.13
CA TYR A 64 13.39 12.67 -6.08
C TYR A 64 13.01 11.23 -5.77
N ARG A 65 13.85 10.51 -5.03
CA ARG A 65 13.53 9.15 -4.60
C ARG A 65 12.35 9.13 -3.63
N ARG A 66 12.16 10.20 -2.87
CA ARG A 66 11.05 10.26 -1.93
C ARG A 66 9.68 10.24 -2.63
N PRO A 67 9.38 11.13 -3.60
CA PRO A 67 8.13 11.05 -4.35
C PRO A 67 8.05 9.81 -5.24
N LEU A 68 9.18 9.35 -5.80
CA LEU A 68 9.21 8.14 -6.61
C LEU A 68 8.78 6.91 -5.82
N LEU A 69 9.38 6.68 -4.65
CA LEU A 69 9.12 5.50 -3.82
C LEU A 69 7.90 5.66 -2.93
N GLY A 70 7.67 6.87 -2.41
CA GLY A 70 6.55 7.14 -1.50
C GLY A 70 5.24 7.30 -2.23
N THR A 71 4.93 8.53 -2.63
CA THR A 71 3.67 8.85 -3.31
C THR A 71 3.48 8.02 -4.57
N GLY A 72 4.56 7.81 -5.35
CA GLY A 72 4.51 7.06 -6.59
C GLY A 72 4.37 5.57 -6.35
N PHE A 73 5.48 4.90 -6.01
CA PHE A 73 5.50 3.43 -5.93
C PHE A 73 4.52 2.88 -4.88
N CYS A 74 4.57 3.40 -3.67
CA CYS A 74 3.66 2.94 -2.60
C CYS A 74 2.21 3.28 -2.92
N GLY A 75 1.94 4.45 -3.52
CA GLY A 75 0.61 4.83 -3.94
C GLY A 75 0.04 3.92 -5.01
N GLY A 76 0.87 3.48 -5.96
CA GLY A 76 0.45 2.53 -7.00
C GLY A 76 0.35 1.09 -6.49
N LEU A 77 1.23 0.71 -5.57
CA LEU A 77 1.25 -0.65 -5.00
C LEU A 77 0.07 -0.92 -4.07
N THR A 78 -0.25 0.03 -3.19
CA THR A 78 -1.34 -0.14 -2.22
C THR A 78 -2.70 0.08 -2.87
N THR A 79 -3.73 -0.57 -2.31
CA THR A 79 -5.08 -0.43 -2.86
C THR A 79 -6.14 -0.47 -1.76
N PHE A 80 -6.72 0.68 -1.50
CA PHE A 80 -7.85 0.82 -0.59
C PHE A 80 -9.15 0.37 -1.25
N SER A 81 -9.32 0.67 -2.53
CA SER A 81 -10.53 0.32 -3.28
C SER A 81 -10.76 -1.18 -3.34
N THR A 82 -9.74 -1.96 -3.68
CA THR A 82 -9.84 -3.42 -3.74
C THR A 82 -10.18 -3.99 -2.37
N MET A 83 -9.56 -3.47 -1.32
CA MET A 83 -9.84 -3.89 0.06
C MET A 83 -11.32 -3.67 0.40
N GLN A 84 -11.88 -2.51 0.05
CA GLN A 84 -13.28 -2.21 0.31
C GLN A 84 -14.22 -3.16 -0.44
N VAL A 85 -13.92 -3.44 -1.71
CA VAL A 85 -14.72 -4.39 -2.51
C VAL A 85 -14.66 -5.78 -1.90
N GLU A 86 -13.48 -6.20 -1.45
CA GLU A 86 -13.31 -7.50 -0.79
C GLU A 86 -14.13 -7.60 0.50
N ILE A 87 -14.11 -6.54 1.32
CA ILE A 87 -14.90 -6.49 2.56
C ILE A 87 -16.40 -6.55 2.22
N LEU A 88 -16.84 -5.81 1.22
CA LEU A 88 -18.23 -5.81 0.79
C LEU A 88 -18.67 -7.21 0.35
N ARG A 89 -17.85 -7.91 -0.43
CA ARG A 89 -18.13 -9.28 -0.85
C ARG A 89 -18.22 -10.26 0.33
N MET A 90 -17.35 -10.08 1.34
CA MET A 90 -17.43 -10.87 2.56
C MET A 90 -18.76 -10.66 3.28
N ILE A 91 -19.20 -9.41 3.38
CA ILE A 91 -20.47 -9.06 4.02
C ILE A 91 -21.66 -9.63 3.23
N GLU A 92 -21.63 -9.52 1.90
CA GLU A 92 -22.68 -10.06 1.03
C GLU A 92 -22.82 -11.57 1.14
N ARG A 93 -21.73 -12.27 1.49
CA ARG A 93 -21.71 -13.73 1.66
C ARG A 93 -21.83 -14.14 3.13
N ASP A 94 -22.23 -13.22 4.00
CA ASP A 94 -22.41 -13.45 5.44
C ASP A 94 -21.13 -13.85 6.17
N HIS A 95 -19.96 -13.50 5.64
CA HIS A 95 -18.67 -13.71 6.29
C HIS A 95 -18.30 -12.50 7.16
N PHE A 96 -19.12 -12.19 8.16
CA PHE A 96 -18.97 -10.97 8.96
C PHE A 96 -17.70 -10.98 9.83
N VAL A 97 -17.36 -12.13 10.41
CA VAL A 97 -16.16 -12.25 11.25
C VAL A 97 -14.91 -12.06 10.40
N LEU A 98 -14.89 -12.67 9.21
CA LEU A 98 -13.77 -12.50 8.27
C LEU A 98 -13.64 -11.05 7.85
N ALA A 99 -14.74 -10.38 7.53
CA ALA A 99 -14.74 -8.97 7.13
C ALA A 99 -14.21 -8.07 8.23
N ALA A 100 -14.68 -8.24 9.47
CA ALA A 100 -14.24 -7.46 10.62
C ALA A 100 -12.77 -7.72 10.94
N GLY A 101 -12.35 -8.99 10.88
CA GLY A 101 -10.96 -9.37 11.12
C GLY A 101 -10.02 -8.79 10.07
N TYR A 102 -10.41 -8.88 8.81
CA TYR A 102 -9.60 -8.36 7.70
C TYR A 102 -9.45 -6.84 7.77
N ALA A 103 -10.55 -6.11 8.00
CA ALA A 103 -10.52 -4.66 8.13
C ALA A 103 -9.63 -4.23 9.30
N SER A 104 -9.84 -4.85 10.46
CA SER A 104 -9.09 -4.53 11.68
C SER A 104 -7.61 -4.87 11.54
N ALA A 105 -7.29 -6.05 11.02
CA ALA A 105 -5.91 -6.49 10.82
C ALA A 105 -5.19 -5.60 9.81
N SER A 106 -5.88 -5.18 8.75
CA SER A 106 -5.31 -4.29 7.75
C SER A 106 -4.89 -2.95 8.35
N ILE A 107 -5.74 -2.37 9.19
CA ILE A 107 -5.46 -1.10 9.86
C ILE A 107 -4.29 -1.27 10.83
N VAL A 108 -4.40 -2.24 11.73
CA VAL A 108 -3.40 -2.46 12.79
C VAL A 108 -2.04 -2.84 12.20
N ALA A 109 -2.03 -3.80 11.28
CA ALA A 109 -0.78 -4.26 10.67
C ALA A 109 -0.15 -3.18 9.79
N GLY A 110 -0.97 -2.40 9.08
CA GLY A 110 -0.47 -1.28 8.27
C GLY A 110 0.18 -0.21 9.13
N LEU A 111 -0.48 0.20 10.21
CA LEU A 111 0.08 1.18 11.14
C LEU A 111 1.33 0.65 11.83
N ALA A 112 1.32 -0.61 12.24
CA ALA A 112 2.46 -1.25 12.87
C ALA A 112 3.65 -1.33 11.91
N ALA A 113 3.41 -1.69 10.66
CA ALA A 113 4.46 -1.76 9.63
C ALA A 113 5.09 -0.39 9.39
N ALA A 114 4.27 0.65 9.26
CA ALA A 114 4.75 2.01 9.08
C ALA A 114 5.57 2.48 10.29
N TRP A 115 5.09 2.17 11.50
CA TRP A 115 5.78 2.55 12.72
C TRP A 115 7.14 1.84 12.86
N VAL A 116 7.16 0.52 12.65
CA VAL A 116 8.40 -0.28 12.72
C VAL A 116 9.42 0.23 11.68
N ALA A 117 8.95 0.48 10.45
CA ALA A 117 9.83 1.00 9.39
C ALA A 117 10.39 2.37 9.75
N SER A 118 9.58 3.25 10.34
CA SER A 118 10.02 4.57 10.79
C SER A 118 11.07 4.46 11.88
N GLU A 119 10.87 3.60 12.86
CA GLU A 119 11.85 3.37 13.93
C GLU A 119 13.16 2.79 13.39
N TRP A 120 13.05 1.84 12.47
CA TRP A 120 14.24 1.27 11.83
C TRP A 120 15.00 2.32 11.01
N ALA A 121 14.28 3.19 10.30
CA ALA A 121 14.88 4.25 9.48
C ALA A 121 15.63 5.30 10.31
N ARG A 122 15.25 5.49 11.58
CA ARG A 122 15.90 6.43 12.48
C ARG A 122 17.22 5.92 13.05
N ARG A 123 17.50 4.65 12.94
CA ARG A 123 18.75 4.03 13.44
C ARG A 123 19.90 4.21 12.41
#